data_a9b27a3c2ccd53c74d9aeb1d9bf769a8
#
_entry.id   a9b27a3c2ccd53c74d9aeb1d9bf769a8
#
_cell.length_a   1.000
_cell.length_b   1.000
_cell.length_c   1.000
_cell.angle_alpha   90.00
_cell.angle_beta   90.00
_cell.angle_gamma   90.00
#
_symmetry.space_group_name_H-M   'P 1'
#
loop_
_entity.id
_entity.type
_entity.pdbx_description
1 polymer ?
#
loop_
_entity_poly.entity_id
_entity_poly.type
_entity_poly.pdbx_seq_one_letter_code
_entity_poly.pdbx_strand_id
1 'polypeptide(L)'
;MNYEDQKKHESKFLSLTSLTVVEFEYLLGYFEPLWEKHYRYHTLPGGPGKHPAFREHGNSLLKGTAQKLFFLLVYLKNNPLQTFQAASFGIWQPKVWAITRCLLSVLDEALGRLGLLPSRDS
;
A
#
# COMPACT_ATOMS: atom_id res chain seq x y z
N MET A 1 -10.74 7.36 -3.09
CA MET A 1 -9.51 8.05 -3.50
C MET A 1 -8.71 7.12 -4.40
N ASN A 2 -8.20 7.63 -5.48
CA ASN A 2 -7.61 6.81 -6.53
C ASN A 2 -6.25 7.38 -6.93
N TYR A 3 -5.24 6.51 -7.01
CA TYR A 3 -3.89 6.93 -7.35
C TYR A 3 -3.83 7.60 -8.73
N GLU A 4 -4.48 7.00 -9.73
CA GLU A 4 -4.40 7.52 -11.10
C GLU A 4 -4.96 8.94 -11.21
N ASP A 5 -5.98 9.24 -10.43
CA ASP A 5 -6.55 10.58 -10.41
C ASP A 5 -5.67 11.54 -9.62
N GLN A 6 -5.15 11.11 -8.48
CA GLN A 6 -4.41 12.00 -7.59
C GLN A 6 -3.03 12.34 -8.13
N LYS A 7 -2.39 11.45 -8.89
CA LYS A 7 -1.06 11.74 -9.41
C LYS A 7 -1.06 12.90 -10.42
N LYS A 8 -2.23 13.28 -10.92
CA LYS A 8 -2.35 14.42 -11.82
C LYS A 8 -2.28 15.76 -11.09
N HIS A 9 -2.33 15.74 -9.77
CA HIS A 9 -2.30 16.94 -8.94
C HIS A 9 -1.09 16.87 -8.02
N GLU A 10 0.05 17.34 -8.51
CA GLU A 10 1.33 17.09 -7.85
C GLU A 10 1.40 17.60 -6.41
N SER A 11 0.95 18.81 -6.15
CA SER A 11 1.05 19.32 -4.79
C SER A 11 0.10 18.60 -3.83
N LYS A 12 -1.06 18.19 -4.33
CA LYS A 12 -1.98 17.40 -3.54
C LYS A 12 -1.42 16.00 -3.26
N PHE A 13 -0.83 15.40 -4.29
CA PHE A 13 -0.21 14.09 -4.15
C PHE A 13 0.91 14.12 -3.11
N LEU A 14 1.76 15.14 -3.17
CA LEU A 14 2.84 15.30 -2.20
C LEU A 14 2.29 15.47 -0.79
N SER A 15 1.23 16.25 -0.65
CA SER A 15 0.59 16.46 0.64
C SER A 15 0.00 15.16 1.21
N LEU A 16 -0.56 14.32 0.35
CA LEU A 16 -1.19 13.08 0.77
C LEU A 16 -0.18 11.99 1.11
N THR A 17 0.94 11.92 0.41
CA THR A 17 1.85 10.78 0.50
C THR A 17 3.23 11.13 1.03
N SER A 18 3.58 12.40 1.10
CA SER A 18 4.93 12.89 1.40
C SER A 18 5.94 12.60 0.30
N LEU A 19 5.50 12.12 -0.84
CA LEU A 19 6.37 11.82 -1.98
C LEU A 19 5.89 12.53 -3.22
N THR A 20 6.85 12.94 -4.05
CA THR A 20 6.50 13.34 -5.41
C THR A 20 6.05 12.11 -6.19
N VAL A 21 5.41 12.32 -7.34
CA VAL A 21 5.01 11.21 -8.18
C VAL A 21 6.23 10.41 -8.63
N VAL A 22 7.32 11.09 -8.96
CA VAL A 22 8.55 10.41 -9.39
C VAL A 22 9.11 9.54 -8.26
N GLU A 23 9.15 10.09 -7.04
CA GLU A 23 9.62 9.33 -5.88
C GLU A 23 8.71 8.13 -5.60
N PHE A 24 7.41 8.33 -5.74
CA PHE A 24 6.44 7.25 -5.56
C PHE A 24 6.69 6.13 -6.57
N GLU A 25 6.87 6.48 -7.83
CA GLU A 25 7.08 5.49 -8.87
C GLU A 25 8.40 4.73 -8.68
N TYR A 26 9.41 5.42 -8.17
CA TYR A 26 10.67 4.77 -7.86
C TYR A 26 10.49 3.74 -6.75
N LEU A 27 9.79 4.12 -5.69
CA LEU A 27 9.48 3.20 -4.59
C LEU A 27 8.60 2.05 -5.09
N LEU A 28 7.64 2.34 -5.95
CA LEU A 28 6.76 1.33 -6.49
C LEU A 28 7.55 0.24 -7.24
N GLY A 29 8.62 0.64 -7.91
CA GLY A 29 9.47 -0.32 -8.60
C GLY A 29 10.10 -1.35 -7.69
N TYR A 30 10.27 -1.02 -6.40
CA TYR A 30 10.74 -1.97 -5.39
C TYR A 30 9.59 -2.67 -4.69
N PHE A 31 8.49 -1.96 -4.48
CA PHE A 31 7.34 -2.49 -3.77
C PHE A 31 6.60 -3.55 -4.59
N GLU A 32 6.44 -3.31 -5.87
CA GLU A 32 5.61 -4.17 -6.72
C GLU A 32 6.12 -5.61 -6.80
N PRO A 33 7.40 -5.87 -7.09
CA PRO A 33 7.86 -7.26 -7.13
C PRO A 33 7.80 -7.94 -5.76
N LEU A 34 8.02 -7.20 -4.70
CA LEU A 34 7.92 -7.76 -3.35
C LEU A 34 6.48 -8.09 -3.00
N TRP A 35 5.55 -7.23 -3.40
CA TRP A 35 4.13 -7.50 -3.19
C TRP A 35 3.70 -8.74 -3.97
N GLU A 36 4.12 -8.86 -5.22
CA GLU A 36 3.75 -10.01 -6.03
C GLU A 36 4.30 -11.30 -5.45
N LYS A 37 5.52 -11.27 -4.96
CA LYS A 37 6.12 -12.42 -4.30
C LYS A 37 5.35 -12.79 -3.04
N HIS A 38 5.02 -11.79 -2.22
CA HIS A 38 4.26 -12.00 -0.99
C HIS A 38 2.89 -12.60 -1.29
N TYR A 39 2.19 -12.02 -2.26
CA TYR A 39 0.86 -12.46 -2.65
C TYR A 39 0.89 -13.90 -3.18
N ARG A 40 1.84 -14.18 -4.07
CA ARG A 40 1.98 -15.49 -4.66
C ARG A 40 2.27 -16.55 -3.60
N TYR A 41 3.14 -16.24 -2.68
CA TYR A 41 3.51 -17.15 -1.60
C TYR A 41 2.30 -17.48 -0.74
N HIS A 42 1.47 -16.49 -0.49
CA HIS A 42 0.33 -16.66 0.40
C HIS A 42 -0.91 -17.20 -0.29
N THR A 43 -0.90 -17.31 -1.61
CA THR A 43 -2.03 -17.87 -2.35
C THR A 43 -1.80 -19.29 -2.82
N LEU A 44 -0.64 -19.86 -2.55
CA LEU A 44 -0.38 -21.23 -2.96
C LEU A 44 -1.28 -22.20 -2.21
N PRO A 45 -1.68 -23.30 -2.89
CA PRO A 45 -2.53 -24.31 -2.24
C PRO A 45 -1.83 -24.85 -0.98
N GLY A 46 -2.61 -24.95 0.08
CA GLY A 46 -2.08 -25.44 1.35
C GLY A 46 -1.32 -24.41 2.13
N GLY A 47 -1.04 -23.26 1.56
CA GLY A 47 -0.40 -22.19 2.27
C GLY A 47 -1.39 -21.40 3.13
N PRO A 48 -0.87 -20.57 4.02
CA PRO A 48 -1.72 -19.69 4.82
C PRO A 48 -2.37 -18.63 3.98
N GLY A 49 -2.21 -18.70 2.72
CA GLY A 49 -2.28 -17.65 1.79
C GLY A 49 -3.62 -17.12 1.42
N LYS A 50 -4.63 -17.43 2.09
CA LYS A 50 -5.87 -16.76 1.74
C LYS A 50 -6.08 -15.63 2.70
N HIS A 51 -5.33 -14.57 2.45
CA HIS A 51 -5.62 -13.31 3.10
C HIS A 51 -6.89 -12.77 2.46
N PRO A 52 -8.02 -12.82 3.13
CA PRO A 52 -9.25 -12.28 2.54
C PRO A 52 -9.11 -10.80 2.22
N ALA A 53 -8.22 -10.11 2.94
CA ALA A 53 -7.99 -8.70 2.73
C ALA A 53 -7.45 -8.39 1.35
N PHE A 54 -6.79 -9.37 0.72
CA PHE A 54 -6.14 -9.13 -0.56
C PHE A 54 -6.73 -9.89 -1.73
N ARG A 55 -7.94 -10.38 -1.56
CA ARG A 55 -8.63 -10.94 -2.71
C ARG A 55 -8.97 -9.83 -3.67
N GLU A 56 -8.40 -9.93 -4.86
CA GLU A 56 -8.72 -8.96 -5.90
C GLU A 56 -9.94 -9.45 -6.66
N HIS A 57 -11.07 -8.90 -6.28
CA HIS A 57 -12.31 -9.14 -7.00
C HIS A 57 -12.52 -8.00 -7.99
N GLY A 58 -13.40 -8.24 -8.94
CA GLY A 58 -13.70 -7.25 -9.94
C GLY A 58 -14.16 -5.91 -9.39
N ASN A 59 -14.74 -5.91 -8.23
CA ASN A 59 -15.24 -4.68 -7.61
C ASN A 59 -14.33 -4.15 -6.49
N SER A 60 -13.13 -4.69 -6.35
CA SER A 60 -12.20 -4.19 -5.36
C SER A 60 -11.66 -2.83 -5.80
N LEU A 61 -11.61 -1.88 -4.87
CA LEU A 61 -11.07 -0.55 -5.15
C LEU A 61 -9.58 -0.45 -4.88
N LEU A 62 -8.97 -1.50 -4.35
CA LEU A 62 -7.51 -1.59 -4.21
C LEU A 62 -6.93 -2.48 -5.28
N LYS A 63 -7.34 -2.26 -6.52
CA LYS A 63 -6.79 -2.99 -7.63
C LYS A 63 -5.43 -2.42 -8.02
N GLY A 64 -4.50 -3.34 -8.26
CA GLY A 64 -3.17 -2.95 -8.68
C GLY A 64 -2.28 -2.54 -7.53
N THR A 65 -0.99 -2.72 -7.74
CA THR A 65 0.01 -2.49 -6.69
C THR A 65 0.18 -1.00 -6.39
N ALA A 66 0.04 -0.16 -7.42
CA ALA A 66 0.15 1.28 -7.21
C ALA A 66 -0.94 1.80 -6.28
N GLN A 67 -2.17 1.32 -6.45
CA GLN A 67 -3.26 1.74 -5.59
C GLN A 67 -3.04 1.26 -4.15
N LYS A 68 -2.50 0.06 -3.99
CA LYS A 68 -2.19 -0.47 -2.66
C LYS A 68 -1.12 0.37 -1.96
N LEU A 69 -0.08 0.72 -2.68
CA LEU A 69 0.98 1.55 -2.11
C LEU A 69 0.45 2.94 -1.78
N PHE A 70 -0.36 3.51 -2.65
CA PHE A 70 -0.98 4.80 -2.41
C PHE A 70 -1.85 4.77 -1.14
N PHE A 71 -2.70 3.76 -1.01
CA PHE A 71 -3.52 3.56 0.18
C PHE A 71 -2.67 3.56 1.46
N LEU A 72 -1.58 2.80 1.43
CA LEU A 72 -0.72 2.67 2.59
C LEU A 72 -0.05 3.99 2.95
N LEU A 73 0.49 4.70 1.95
CA LEU A 73 1.19 5.95 2.20
C LEU A 73 0.25 7.03 2.72
N VAL A 74 -0.97 7.10 2.19
CA VAL A 74 -1.96 8.03 2.69
C VAL A 74 -2.26 7.74 4.16
N TYR A 75 -2.40 6.48 4.50
CA TYR A 75 -2.66 6.10 5.89
C TYR A 75 -1.50 6.46 6.80
N LEU A 76 -0.28 6.16 6.39
CA LEU A 76 0.89 6.43 7.22
C LEU A 76 1.15 7.92 7.38
N LYS A 77 0.96 8.69 6.33
CA LYS A 77 1.22 10.12 6.36
C LYS A 77 0.21 10.86 7.20
N ASN A 78 -1.06 10.52 7.06
CA ASN A 78 -2.13 11.32 7.62
C ASN A 78 -2.72 10.73 8.89
N ASN A 79 -2.43 9.47 9.16
CA ASN A 79 -2.93 8.77 10.34
C ASN A 79 -4.44 9.00 10.55
N PRO A 80 -5.26 8.77 9.51
CA PRO A 80 -6.69 9.05 9.60
C PRO A 80 -7.40 8.00 10.45
N LEU A 81 -8.61 8.35 10.87
CA LEU A 81 -9.48 7.35 11.48
C LEU A 81 -9.75 6.24 10.48
N GLN A 82 -9.91 5.00 10.97
CA GLN A 82 -10.15 3.87 10.09
C GLN A 82 -11.44 4.03 9.30
N THR A 83 -12.46 4.63 9.90
CA THR A 83 -13.71 4.89 9.20
C THR A 83 -13.50 5.84 8.03
N PHE A 84 -12.68 6.87 8.23
CA PHE A 84 -12.38 7.84 7.16
C PHE A 84 -11.57 7.19 6.05
N GLN A 85 -10.56 6.40 6.42
CA GLN A 85 -9.75 5.68 5.44
C GLN A 85 -10.60 4.71 4.61
N ALA A 86 -11.48 3.98 5.28
CA ALA A 86 -12.37 3.04 4.63
C ALA A 86 -13.27 3.76 3.62
N ALA A 87 -13.86 4.86 4.04
CA ALA A 87 -14.75 5.63 3.15
C ALA A 87 -13.98 6.20 1.97
N SER A 88 -12.76 6.71 2.22
CA SER A 88 -11.96 7.32 1.17
C SER A 88 -11.56 6.33 0.09
N PHE A 89 -11.38 5.07 0.44
CA PHE A 89 -10.93 4.05 -0.50
C PHE A 89 -12.00 3.02 -0.83
N GLY A 90 -13.19 3.19 -0.31
CA GLY A 90 -14.29 2.28 -0.61
C GLY A 90 -14.10 0.88 -0.05
N ILE A 91 -13.48 0.77 1.11
CA ILE A 91 -13.14 -0.52 1.72
C ILE A 91 -13.98 -0.71 2.96
N TRP A 92 -14.39 -1.95 3.22
CA TRP A 92 -15.09 -2.27 4.45
C TRP A 92 -14.19 -1.97 5.65
N GLN A 93 -14.67 -1.12 6.54
CA GLN A 93 -13.86 -0.55 7.61
C GLN A 93 -13.07 -1.59 8.43
N PRO A 94 -13.64 -2.72 8.83
CA PRO A 94 -12.86 -3.70 9.60
C PRO A 94 -11.66 -4.27 8.86
N LYS A 95 -11.61 -4.16 7.51
CA LYS A 95 -10.48 -4.66 6.74
C LYS A 95 -9.31 -3.70 6.68
N VAL A 96 -9.52 -2.43 7.05
CA VAL A 96 -8.47 -1.41 6.90
C VAL A 96 -7.22 -1.81 7.68
N TRP A 97 -7.40 -2.26 8.91
CA TRP A 97 -6.25 -2.64 9.76
C TRP A 97 -5.50 -3.84 9.18
N ALA A 98 -6.23 -4.86 8.76
CA ALA A 98 -5.61 -6.07 8.21
C ALA A 98 -4.83 -5.76 6.94
N ILE A 99 -5.43 -4.96 6.05
CA ILE A 99 -4.78 -4.55 4.81
C ILE A 99 -3.52 -3.75 5.12
N THR A 100 -3.63 -2.79 6.03
CA THR A 100 -2.51 -1.93 6.39
C THR A 100 -1.33 -2.74 6.93
N ARG A 101 -1.59 -3.69 7.80
CA ARG A 101 -0.53 -4.52 8.37
C ARG A 101 0.22 -5.31 7.30
N CYS A 102 -0.52 -5.92 6.39
CA CYS A 102 0.11 -6.72 5.34
C CYS A 102 0.91 -5.85 4.39
N LEU A 103 0.36 -4.72 3.98
CA LEU A 103 1.06 -3.82 3.07
C LEU A 103 2.29 -3.21 3.74
N LEU A 104 2.20 -2.93 5.04
CA LEU A 104 3.31 -2.33 5.77
C LEU A 104 4.52 -3.27 5.81
N SER A 105 4.32 -4.57 5.96
CA SER A 105 5.44 -5.49 5.99
C SER A 105 6.17 -5.51 4.64
N VAL A 106 5.43 -5.40 3.55
CA VAL A 106 6.04 -5.34 2.21
C VAL A 106 6.76 -4.01 2.03
N LEU A 107 6.17 -2.92 2.51
CA LEU A 107 6.82 -1.61 2.44
C LEU A 107 8.13 -1.58 3.22
N ASP A 108 8.14 -2.16 4.41
CA ASP A 108 9.37 -2.22 5.22
C ASP A 108 10.49 -2.93 4.45
N GLU A 109 10.16 -4.02 3.79
CA GLU A 109 11.16 -4.74 3.00
C GLU A 109 11.62 -3.90 1.81
N ALA A 110 10.71 -3.21 1.14
CA ALA A 110 11.07 -2.36 0.01
C ALA A 110 11.99 -1.22 0.45
N LEU A 111 11.68 -0.59 1.57
CA LEU A 111 12.51 0.49 2.09
C LEU A 111 13.89 -0.02 2.51
N GLY A 112 13.95 -1.24 3.04
CA GLY A 112 15.24 -1.84 3.37
C GLY A 112 16.10 -2.05 2.14
N ARG A 113 15.50 -2.47 1.03
CA ARG A 113 16.24 -2.65 -0.22
C ARG A 113 16.72 -1.34 -0.82
N LEU A 114 15.97 -0.27 -0.57
CA LEU A 114 16.38 1.07 -0.99
C LEU A 114 17.40 1.70 -0.06
N GLY A 115 17.61 1.09 1.11
CA GLY A 115 18.49 1.67 2.12
C GLY A 115 17.89 2.88 2.80
N LEU A 116 16.58 3.00 2.81
CA LEU A 116 15.90 4.17 3.39
C LEU A 116 15.40 3.94 4.81
N LEU A 117 15.55 2.74 5.35
CA LEU A 117 15.14 2.49 6.73
C LEU A 117 16.09 3.19 7.69
N PRO A 118 15.57 3.71 8.81
CA PRO A 118 16.44 4.30 9.82
C PRO A 118 17.40 3.26 10.34
N SER A 119 18.60 3.71 10.68
CA SER A 119 19.59 2.84 11.26
C SER A 119 19.12 2.36 12.63
N ARG A 120 19.21 1.06 12.84
CA ARG A 120 18.81 0.48 14.10
C ARG A 120 19.96 0.22 15.03
N ASP A 121 21.13 0.38 14.53
CA ASP A 121 22.35 0.16 15.30
C ASP A 121 22.85 1.43 15.92
N SER A 122 22.22 2.51 15.62
CA SER A 122 22.59 3.77 16.21
C SER A 122 22.17 3.84 17.66
#